data_cda242c5e8081036c43e6f4ceea24540
#
_entry.id   cda242c5e8081036c43e6f4ceea24540
#
_cell.length_a   1.000
_cell.length_b   1.000
_cell.length_c   1.000
_cell.angle_alpha   90.00
_cell.angle_beta   90.00
_cell.angle_gamma   90.00
#
_symmetry.space_group_name_H-M   'P 1'
#
loop_
_entity.id
_entity.type
_entity.pdbx_description
1 polymer ?
#
loop_
_entity_poly.entity_id
_entity_poly.type
_entity_poly.pdbx_seq_one_letter_code
_entity_poly.pdbx_strand_id
1 'polypeptide(L)' 'MNLFAEELAREHMSSRLKQAQSARRGQQLAAARRLSRKAERAAAQARLALARVI' A
#
# COMPACT_ATOMS: atom_id res chain seq x y z
N MET A 1 -29.37 -17.26 -25.85
CA MET A 1 -28.62 -16.08 -25.51
C MET A 1 -28.77 -15.75 -24.04
N ASN A 2 -27.71 -15.73 -23.33
CA ASN A 2 -27.74 -15.66 -21.88
C ASN A 2 -27.35 -14.26 -21.40
N LEU A 3 -28.32 -13.35 -21.34
CA LEU A 3 -28.14 -12.04 -20.75
C LEU A 3 -27.63 -12.13 -19.32
N PHE A 4 -28.03 -13.18 -18.62
CA PHE A 4 -27.63 -13.46 -17.25
C PHE A 4 -26.13 -13.78 -17.15
N ALA A 5 -25.60 -14.52 -18.12
CA ALA A 5 -24.19 -14.86 -18.16
C ALA A 5 -23.32 -13.62 -18.45
N GLU A 6 -23.78 -12.71 -19.27
CA GLU A 6 -23.09 -11.44 -19.54
C GLU A 6 -23.04 -10.54 -18.32
N GLU A 7 -24.13 -10.45 -17.57
CA GLU A 7 -24.16 -9.70 -16.31
C GLU A 7 -23.22 -10.28 -15.28
N LEU A 8 -23.23 -11.60 -15.13
CA LEU A 8 -22.29 -12.28 -14.22
C LEU A 8 -20.84 -12.01 -14.59
N ALA A 9 -20.52 -12.07 -15.89
CA ALA A 9 -19.17 -11.80 -16.36
C ALA A 9 -18.74 -10.36 -16.05
N ARG A 10 -19.64 -9.39 -16.23
CA ARG A 10 -19.38 -7.99 -15.91
C ARG A 10 -19.17 -7.77 -14.40
N GLU A 11 -20.00 -8.41 -13.58
CA GLU A 11 -19.87 -8.34 -12.12
C GLU A 11 -18.55 -8.95 -11.67
N HIS A 12 -18.14 -10.07 -12.23
CA HIS A 12 -16.85 -10.69 -11.94
C HIS A 12 -15.68 -9.80 -12.31
N MET A 13 -15.73 -9.18 -13.49
CA MET A 13 -14.67 -8.26 -13.92
C MET A 13 -14.61 -7.04 -13.01
N SER A 14 -15.75 -6.46 -12.66
CA SER A 14 -15.82 -5.33 -11.74
C SER A 14 -15.26 -5.67 -10.37
N SER A 15 -15.61 -6.85 -9.84
CA SER A 15 -15.12 -7.33 -8.56
C SER A 15 -13.61 -7.53 -8.56
N ARG A 16 -13.05 -8.13 -9.62
CA ARG A 16 -11.62 -8.31 -9.76
C ARG A 16 -10.88 -6.98 -9.84
N LEU A 17 -11.45 -6.01 -10.56
CA LEU A 17 -10.86 -4.69 -10.67
C LEU A 17 -10.80 -3.98 -9.32
N LYS A 18 -11.88 -4.06 -8.54
CA LYS A 18 -11.94 -3.50 -7.19
C LYS A 18 -10.91 -4.16 -6.27
N GLN A 19 -10.77 -5.49 -6.34
CA GLN A 19 -9.78 -6.22 -5.57
C GLN A 19 -8.36 -5.81 -5.94
N ALA A 20 -8.08 -5.66 -7.23
CA ALA A 20 -6.77 -5.23 -7.71
C ALA A 20 -6.43 -3.81 -7.23
N GLN A 21 -7.40 -2.89 -7.29
CA GLN A 21 -7.23 -1.52 -6.79
C GLN A 21 -6.99 -1.49 -5.28
N SER A 22 -7.74 -2.29 -4.54
CA SER A 22 -7.61 -2.42 -3.10
C SER A 22 -6.23 -2.97 -2.71
N ALA A 23 -5.74 -3.99 -3.42
CA ALA A 23 -4.42 -4.55 -3.22
C ALA A 23 -3.31 -3.53 -3.48
N ARG A 24 -3.43 -2.73 -4.55
CA ARG A 24 -2.49 -1.66 -4.86
C ARG A 24 -2.45 -0.60 -3.77
N ARG A 25 -3.61 -0.19 -3.25
CA ARG A 25 -3.69 0.76 -2.13
C ARG A 25 -2.99 0.21 -0.89
N GLY A 26 -3.23 -1.07 -0.57
CA GLY A 26 -2.57 -1.74 0.55
C GLY A 26 -1.07 -1.76 0.40
N GLN A 27 -0.55 -2.06 -0.80
CA GLN A 27 0.87 -2.05 -1.10
C GLN A 27 1.47 -0.65 -0.98
N GLN A 28 0.79 0.37 -1.47
CA GLN A 28 1.23 1.75 -1.37
C GLN A 28 1.30 2.22 0.08
N LEU A 29 0.29 1.88 0.89
CA LEU A 29 0.28 2.20 2.31
C LEU A 29 1.40 1.49 3.06
N ALA A 30 1.63 0.21 2.77
CA ALA A 30 2.71 -0.54 3.39
C ALA A 30 4.08 0.03 3.03
N ALA A 31 4.28 0.43 1.76
CA ALA A 31 5.51 1.07 1.31
C ALA A 31 5.72 2.41 2.00
N ALA A 32 4.66 3.23 2.11
CA ALA A 32 4.72 4.52 2.79
C ALA A 32 5.08 4.35 4.27
N ARG A 33 4.52 3.36 4.95
CA ARG A 33 4.84 3.06 6.35
C ARG A 33 6.29 2.64 6.54
N ARG A 34 6.83 1.82 5.63
CA ARG A 34 8.24 1.40 5.67
C ARG A 34 9.17 2.58 5.51
N LEU A 35 8.89 3.48 4.56
CA LEU A 35 9.67 4.68 4.33
C LEU A 35 9.63 5.60 5.55
N SER A 36 8.47 5.77 6.16
CA SER A 36 8.31 6.56 7.37
C SER A 36 9.12 6.00 8.54
N ARG A 37 9.07 4.69 8.76
CA ARG A 37 9.88 4.03 9.81
C ARG A 37 11.37 4.17 9.57
N LYS A 38 11.79 4.05 8.32
CA LYS A 38 13.18 4.22 7.93
C LYS A 38 13.65 5.64 8.20
N ALA A 39 12.82 6.64 7.85
CA ALA A 39 13.11 8.03 8.12
C ALA A 39 13.19 8.32 9.63
N GLU A 40 12.28 7.77 10.42
CA GLU A 40 12.30 7.90 11.87
C GLU A 40 13.55 7.31 12.50
N ARG A 41 13.97 6.12 12.04
CA ARG A 41 15.20 5.49 12.51
C ARG A 41 16.43 6.32 12.17
N ALA A 42 16.49 6.84 10.94
CA ALA A 42 17.59 7.70 10.51
C ALA A 42 17.65 8.98 11.36
N ALA A 43 16.50 9.60 11.63
CA ALA A 43 16.42 10.77 12.49
C ALA A 43 16.87 10.46 13.92
N ALA A 44 16.43 9.33 14.46
CA ALA A 44 16.83 8.90 15.80
C ALA A 44 18.35 8.66 15.90
N GLN A 45 18.92 8.00 14.89
CA GLN A 45 20.37 7.78 14.84
C GLN A 45 21.16 9.08 14.72
N ALA A 46 20.65 10.03 13.91
CA ALA A 46 21.26 11.34 13.77
C ALA A 46 21.29 12.10 15.10
N ARG A 47 20.20 12.06 15.86
CA ARG A 47 20.11 12.68 17.18
C ARG A 47 21.11 12.06 18.17
N LEU A 48 21.21 10.74 18.15
CA LEU A 48 22.17 10.01 19.00
C LEU A 48 23.61 10.39 18.64
N ALA A 49 23.91 10.47 17.35
CA ALA A 49 25.24 10.87 16.87
C ALA A 49 25.58 12.29 17.32
N LEU A 50 24.65 13.23 17.21
CA LEU A 50 24.83 14.59 17.70
C LEU A 50 25.05 14.65 19.20
N ALA A 51 24.32 13.85 19.96
CA ALA A 51 24.48 13.77 21.41
C ALA A 51 25.86 13.24 21.82
N ARG A 52 26.47 12.37 21.01
CA ARG A 52 27.81 11.82 21.28
C ARG A 52 28.93 12.82 21.00
N VAL A 53 28.70 13.77 20.14
CA VAL A 53 29.70 14.78 19.76
C VAL A 53 29.85 15.87 20.82
N ILE A 54 28.83 16.06 21.60
CA ILE A 54 28.84 17.01 22.73
C ILE A 54 29.33 16.32 23.98
#